data_2c940474d7fb074ae371d18cb1de3d86
#
_entry.id   2c940474d7fb074ae371d18cb1de3d86
#
_cell.length_a   1.000
_cell.length_b   1.000
_cell.length_c   1.000
_cell.angle_alpha   90.00
_cell.angle_beta   90.00
_cell.angle_gamma   90.00
#
_symmetry.space_group_name_H-M   'P 1'
#
loop_
_entity.id
_entity.type
_entity.pdbx_description
1 polymer ?
#
loop_
_entity_poly.entity_id
_entity_poly.type
_entity_poly.pdbx_seq_one_letter_code
_entity_poly.pdbx_strand_id
1 'polypeptide(L)'
;LYLFKKKMIVWLASYPKSGNTLLRSMLSAYLFSNDGNYFFGLIKNIKQFPHGGLFMKLGIDIKDHNETIKNYVRVQETFNKKNAVQFLKTHSYLFNFNKQHPFTNFNNSLGVIYIVRDPRNIVSSFAKFRNTTIENAAEFMIKSSGDGFTWTNTWSDNFNSWKIFKEYKRYMLIKYEDLIENPDLIFLDVLKFIYKLNNTKFELDKKKFDNVIKTTSFDVMQKLEKKIGFGEATINEKTGERIPFFNLGPENNW
;
A
#
# COMPACT_ATOMS: atom_id res chain seq x y z
N LEU A 1 13.34 10.75 -8.37
CA LEU A 1 13.33 10.90 -6.87
C LEU A 1 14.22 12.04 -6.37
N TYR A 2 15.22 12.48 -7.14
CA TYR A 2 16.07 13.64 -6.75
C TYR A 2 15.31 14.97 -6.61
N LEU A 3 14.06 15.04 -7.11
CA LEU A 3 13.19 16.21 -6.97
C LEU A 3 12.65 16.40 -5.54
N PHE A 4 12.64 15.34 -4.72
CA PHE A 4 12.03 15.37 -3.40
C PHE A 4 13.09 15.51 -2.31
N LYS A 5 13.17 16.70 -1.70
CA LYS A 5 14.21 17.06 -0.72
C LYS A 5 13.93 16.58 0.72
N LYS A 6 12.68 16.25 1.05
CA LYS A 6 12.31 15.83 2.40
C LYS A 6 12.66 14.36 2.65
N LYS A 7 13.31 14.09 3.77
CA LYS A 7 13.71 12.75 4.22
C LYS A 7 12.63 12.14 5.09
N MET A 8 11.46 11.83 4.50
CA MET A 8 10.29 11.36 5.24
C MET A 8 9.52 10.33 4.41
N ILE A 9 8.59 9.64 5.04
CA ILE A 9 7.79 8.58 4.45
C ILE A 9 6.45 9.13 3.96
N VAL A 10 6.09 8.80 2.73
CA VAL A 10 4.70 8.87 2.24
C VAL A 10 4.12 7.46 2.32
N TRP A 11 3.09 7.31 3.12
CA TRP A 11 2.40 6.04 3.32
C TRP A 11 1.38 5.79 2.23
N LEU A 12 1.42 4.59 1.64
CA LEU A 12 0.35 4.02 0.83
C LEU A 12 -0.41 3.06 1.74
N ALA A 13 -1.41 3.58 2.43
CA ALA A 13 -2.15 2.83 3.43
C ALA A 13 -3.49 2.34 2.87
N SER A 14 -3.92 1.18 3.28
CA SER A 14 -5.23 0.63 2.93
C SER A 14 -5.54 -0.61 3.77
N TYR A 15 -6.81 -0.95 3.90
CA TYR A 15 -7.18 -2.31 4.27
C TYR A 15 -6.70 -3.30 3.19
N PRO A 16 -6.36 -4.57 3.51
CA PRO A 16 -6.01 -5.55 2.49
C PRO A 16 -7.05 -5.64 1.38
N LYS A 17 -6.62 -5.91 0.15
CA LYS A 17 -7.49 -6.09 -1.04
C LYS A 17 -8.25 -4.84 -1.51
N SER A 18 -7.87 -3.65 -1.05
CA SER A 18 -8.49 -2.36 -1.44
C SER A 18 -7.84 -1.68 -2.65
N GLY A 19 -6.99 -2.37 -3.43
CA GLY A 19 -6.38 -1.79 -4.64
C GLY A 19 -5.00 -1.15 -4.43
N ASN A 20 -4.37 -1.33 -3.26
CA ASN A 20 -3.05 -0.77 -2.98
C ASN A 20 -1.99 -1.13 -4.05
N THR A 21 -2.02 -2.37 -4.56
CA THR A 21 -1.09 -2.84 -5.60
C THR A 21 -1.23 -2.05 -6.90
N LEU A 22 -2.44 -1.65 -7.31
CA LEU A 22 -2.65 -0.82 -8.50
C LEU A 22 -1.97 0.54 -8.36
N LEU A 23 -2.30 1.30 -7.30
CA LEU A 23 -1.68 2.61 -7.07
C LEU A 23 -0.16 2.51 -6.91
N ARG A 24 0.30 1.48 -6.21
CA ARG A 24 1.72 1.21 -6.02
C ARG A 24 2.43 0.90 -7.34
N SER A 25 1.77 0.20 -8.27
CA SER A 25 2.28 -0.06 -9.62
C SER A 25 2.38 1.22 -10.43
N MET A 26 1.32 2.07 -10.41
CA MET A 26 1.31 3.37 -11.09
C MET A 26 2.43 4.28 -10.57
N LEU A 27 2.55 4.42 -9.25
CA LEU A 27 3.63 5.20 -8.63
C LEU A 27 5.01 4.61 -8.93
N SER A 28 5.15 3.29 -8.91
CA SER A 28 6.43 2.65 -9.21
C SER A 28 6.85 2.89 -10.67
N ALA A 29 5.91 2.81 -11.61
CA ALA A 29 6.17 3.12 -13.01
C ALA A 29 6.56 4.60 -13.20
N TYR A 30 5.80 5.53 -12.61
CA TYR A 30 6.08 6.96 -12.77
C TYR A 30 7.39 7.40 -12.13
N LEU A 31 7.70 6.91 -10.93
CA LEU A 31 8.85 7.37 -10.14
C LEU A 31 10.15 6.64 -10.46
N PHE A 32 10.10 5.38 -10.89
CA PHE A 32 11.27 4.51 -10.98
C PHE A 32 11.55 3.93 -12.37
N SER A 33 10.69 4.14 -13.37
CA SER A 33 11.04 3.90 -14.77
C SER A 33 11.50 5.19 -15.44
N ASN A 34 12.16 5.07 -16.58
CA ASN A 34 12.56 6.22 -17.38
C ASN A 34 11.41 6.77 -18.23
N ASP A 35 10.51 5.91 -18.67
CA ASP A 35 9.49 6.20 -19.68
C ASP A 35 8.04 5.97 -19.22
N GLY A 36 7.83 5.54 -17.97
CA GLY A 36 6.51 5.24 -17.42
C GLY A 36 5.98 3.84 -17.73
N ASN A 37 6.69 3.03 -18.48
CA ASN A 37 6.29 1.65 -18.73
C ASN A 37 6.46 0.79 -17.47
N TYR A 38 5.38 0.09 -17.10
CA TYR A 38 5.37 -0.76 -15.92
C TYR A 38 5.82 -2.18 -16.24
N PHE A 39 6.60 -2.76 -15.35
CA PHE A 39 6.87 -4.19 -15.24
C PHE A 39 6.93 -4.60 -13.77
N PHE A 40 6.64 -5.85 -13.43
CA PHE A 40 6.49 -6.29 -12.04
C PHE A 40 7.72 -6.06 -11.15
N GLY A 41 8.91 -5.99 -11.72
CA GLY A 41 10.13 -5.69 -10.96
C GLY A 41 10.12 -4.31 -10.31
N LEU A 42 9.43 -3.32 -10.90
CA LEU A 42 9.40 -1.95 -10.38
C LEU A 42 8.71 -1.83 -9.03
N ILE A 43 7.72 -2.70 -8.75
CA ILE A 43 6.95 -2.64 -7.50
C ILE A 43 7.82 -2.82 -6.25
N LYS A 44 8.98 -3.46 -6.38
CA LYS A 44 9.94 -3.68 -5.29
C LYS A 44 10.56 -2.38 -4.76
N ASN A 45 10.48 -1.29 -5.51
CA ASN A 45 10.96 0.03 -5.08
C ASN A 45 10.07 0.65 -3.98
N ILE A 46 8.80 0.26 -3.91
CA ILE A 46 7.88 0.66 -2.84
C ILE A 46 7.67 -0.54 -1.93
N LYS A 47 8.41 -0.59 -0.84
CA LYS A 47 8.43 -1.73 0.08
C LYS A 47 7.20 -1.74 0.98
N GLN A 48 6.84 -2.93 1.46
CA GLN A 48 5.86 -3.06 2.53
C GLN A 48 6.50 -2.76 3.89
N PHE A 49 5.76 -2.10 4.76
CA PHE A 49 6.07 -1.93 6.17
C PHE A 49 4.82 -2.31 7.02
N PRO A 50 4.96 -3.08 8.09
CA PRO A 50 6.18 -3.74 8.54
C PRO A 50 6.63 -4.88 7.60
N HIS A 51 7.90 -5.23 7.65
CA HIS A 51 8.47 -6.37 6.97
C HIS A 51 9.64 -6.92 7.80
N GLY A 52 9.60 -8.21 8.16
CA GLY A 52 10.54 -8.83 9.11
C GLY A 52 12.02 -8.56 8.82
N GLY A 53 12.44 -8.63 7.57
CA GLY A 53 13.82 -8.36 7.18
C GLY A 53 14.32 -6.95 7.49
N LEU A 54 13.43 -5.97 7.73
CA LEU A 54 13.83 -4.62 8.14
C LEU A 54 14.21 -4.59 9.61
N PHE A 55 13.52 -5.34 10.44
CA PHE A 55 13.76 -5.44 11.88
C PHE A 55 15.00 -6.30 12.16
N MET A 56 15.11 -7.45 11.52
CA MET A 56 16.28 -8.33 11.65
C MET A 56 17.59 -7.63 11.33
N LYS A 57 17.61 -6.71 10.36
CA LYS A 57 18.80 -5.89 10.04
C LYS A 57 19.26 -4.97 11.18
N LEU A 58 18.40 -4.70 12.14
CA LEU A 58 18.70 -3.91 13.35
C LEU A 58 18.88 -4.79 14.58
N GLY A 59 18.96 -6.11 14.41
CA GLY A 59 19.11 -7.07 15.50
C GLY A 59 17.85 -7.29 16.34
N ILE A 60 16.66 -6.92 15.80
CA ILE A 60 15.38 -7.05 16.50
C ILE A 60 14.81 -8.44 16.25
N ASP A 61 14.45 -9.15 17.31
CA ASP A 61 13.79 -10.45 17.21
C ASP A 61 12.35 -10.29 16.73
N ILE A 62 12.07 -10.77 15.52
CA ILE A 62 10.74 -10.71 14.93
C ILE A 62 9.75 -11.72 15.52
N LYS A 63 10.21 -12.69 16.33
CA LYS A 63 9.33 -13.63 17.04
C LYS A 63 8.74 -12.98 18.29
N ASP A 64 9.43 -12.00 18.87
CA ASP A 64 8.88 -11.15 19.93
C ASP A 64 8.11 -9.98 19.30
N HIS A 65 6.77 -10.15 19.25
CA HIS A 65 5.89 -9.12 18.72
C HIS A 65 5.94 -7.80 19.51
N ASN A 66 6.15 -7.86 20.81
CA ASN A 66 6.26 -6.67 21.66
C ASN A 66 7.56 -5.91 21.37
N GLU A 67 8.67 -6.61 21.20
CA GLU A 67 9.94 -6.00 20.79
C GLU A 67 9.80 -5.37 19.42
N THR A 68 9.20 -6.09 18.48
CA THR A 68 8.96 -5.59 17.12
C THR A 68 8.17 -4.28 17.15
N ILE A 69 7.04 -4.23 17.86
CA ILE A 69 6.16 -3.04 17.95
C ILE A 69 6.91 -1.85 18.55
N LYS A 70 7.65 -2.06 19.64
CA LYS A 70 8.43 -0.99 20.29
C LYS A 70 9.47 -0.35 19.37
N ASN A 71 9.90 -1.06 18.35
CA ASN A 71 10.94 -0.61 17.42
C ASN A 71 10.42 -0.09 16.07
N TYR A 72 9.10 0.04 15.86
CA TYR A 72 8.54 0.50 14.58
C TYR A 72 9.10 1.86 14.16
N VAL A 73 9.09 2.85 15.05
CA VAL A 73 9.60 4.20 14.79
C VAL A 73 11.11 4.16 14.50
N ARG A 74 11.89 3.42 15.30
CA ARG A 74 13.34 3.24 15.10
C ARG A 74 13.68 2.64 13.73
N VAL A 75 12.92 1.65 13.27
CA VAL A 75 13.11 1.07 11.93
C VAL A 75 12.79 2.10 10.85
N GLN A 76 11.74 2.91 11.02
CA GLN A 76 11.37 3.97 10.06
C GLN A 76 12.43 5.06 9.95
N GLU A 77 13.11 5.41 11.04
CA GLU A 77 14.21 6.38 11.03
C GLU A 77 15.36 5.96 10.09
N THR A 78 15.53 4.65 9.86
CA THR A 78 16.55 4.18 8.89
C THR A 78 16.23 4.59 7.45
N PHE A 79 14.94 4.74 7.11
CA PHE A 79 14.51 5.24 5.80
C PHE A 79 14.77 6.75 5.67
N ASN A 80 14.59 7.50 6.75
CA ASN A 80 14.78 8.95 6.78
C ASN A 80 16.24 9.38 6.66
N LYS A 81 17.18 8.45 6.84
CA LYS A 81 18.62 8.69 6.57
C LYS A 81 18.92 8.82 5.08
N LYS A 82 18.04 8.39 4.20
CA LYS A 82 18.17 8.55 2.75
C LYS A 82 17.83 9.98 2.35
N ASN A 83 18.52 10.51 1.33
CA ASN A 83 18.33 11.88 0.86
C ASN A 83 17.13 12.01 -0.10
N ALA A 84 16.04 11.30 0.14
CA ALA A 84 14.84 11.33 -0.70
C ALA A 84 13.61 10.86 0.08
N VAL A 85 12.43 11.28 -0.37
CA VAL A 85 11.16 10.74 0.10
C VAL A 85 11.12 9.23 -0.14
N GLN A 86 10.65 8.50 0.86
CA GLN A 86 10.41 7.07 0.77
C GLN A 86 8.91 6.80 0.68
N PHE A 87 8.51 5.93 -0.24
CA PHE A 87 7.14 5.43 -0.31
C PHE A 87 7.10 4.06 0.33
N LEU A 88 6.19 3.85 1.27
CA LEU A 88 6.01 2.56 1.92
C LEU A 88 4.53 2.16 1.87
N LYS A 89 4.28 0.90 1.46
CA LYS A 89 2.96 0.28 1.54
C LYS A 89 2.72 -0.23 2.96
N THR A 90 1.50 -0.04 3.46
CA THR A 90 1.06 -0.68 4.70
C THR A 90 -0.40 -1.10 4.66
N HIS A 91 -0.71 -2.17 5.41
CA HIS A 91 -2.06 -2.59 5.74
C HIS A 91 -2.36 -2.49 7.24
N SER A 92 -1.39 -2.05 8.04
CA SER A 92 -1.61 -1.82 9.46
C SER A 92 -2.54 -0.62 9.67
N TYR A 93 -3.38 -0.70 10.72
CA TYR A 93 -4.03 0.50 11.23
C TYR A 93 -3.01 1.37 11.95
N LEU A 94 -3.34 2.65 12.13
CA LEU A 94 -2.49 3.58 12.85
C LEU A 94 -2.74 3.43 14.36
N PHE A 95 -1.92 2.65 15.02
CA PHE A 95 -2.05 2.36 16.45
C PHE A 95 -1.03 3.13 17.29
N ASN A 96 -1.29 3.16 18.59
CA ASN A 96 -0.31 3.56 19.59
C ASN A 96 -0.32 2.52 20.73
N PHE A 97 0.58 1.55 20.64
CA PHE A 97 0.66 0.45 21.59
C PHE A 97 1.09 0.97 22.98
N ASN A 98 0.28 0.65 23.99
CA ASN A 98 0.46 1.12 25.36
C ASN A 98 0.64 2.65 25.49
N LYS A 99 0.08 3.43 24.55
CA LYS A 99 0.20 4.90 24.47
C LYS A 99 1.65 5.44 24.38
N GLN A 100 2.63 4.56 24.15
CA GLN A 100 4.06 4.91 24.11
C GLN A 100 4.75 4.51 22.80
N HIS A 101 4.20 3.52 22.11
CA HIS A 101 4.82 2.95 20.90
C HIS A 101 3.87 3.10 19.71
N PRO A 102 3.87 4.27 19.04
CA PRO A 102 3.02 4.49 17.88
C PRO A 102 3.52 3.72 16.67
N PHE A 103 2.60 3.36 15.77
CA PHE A 103 2.95 2.80 14.46
C PHE A 103 3.94 3.70 13.71
N THR A 104 3.70 5.00 13.72
CA THR A 104 4.57 6.03 13.15
C THR A 104 4.34 7.36 13.87
N ASN A 105 5.17 8.35 13.57
CA ASN A 105 5.02 9.72 14.06
C ASN A 105 5.14 10.75 12.93
N PHE A 106 4.78 12.01 13.22
CA PHE A 106 4.81 13.08 12.24
C PHE A 106 6.23 13.51 11.81
N ASN A 107 7.25 13.17 12.59
CA ASN A 107 8.65 13.43 12.21
C ASN A 107 9.12 12.46 11.13
N ASN A 108 8.61 11.23 11.14
CA ASN A 108 8.93 10.21 10.16
C ASN A 108 8.00 10.24 8.94
N SER A 109 6.77 10.76 9.09
CA SER A 109 5.71 10.68 8.09
C SER A 109 5.45 12.02 7.42
N LEU A 110 5.68 12.10 6.13
CA LEU A 110 5.37 13.27 5.31
C LEU A 110 3.88 13.40 5.05
N GLY A 111 3.21 12.27 4.80
CA GLY A 111 1.77 12.20 4.57
C GLY A 111 1.30 10.78 4.28
N VAL A 112 0.01 10.65 4.05
CA VAL A 112 -0.62 9.38 3.73
C VAL A 112 -1.58 9.52 2.55
N ILE A 113 -1.53 8.56 1.65
CA ILE A 113 -2.53 8.29 0.63
C ILE A 113 -3.24 7.02 1.07
N TYR A 114 -4.49 7.15 1.48
CA TYR A 114 -5.30 6.04 1.94
C TYR A 114 -6.26 5.59 0.85
N ILE A 115 -6.21 4.31 0.50
CA ILE A 115 -7.13 3.72 -0.48
C ILE A 115 -8.20 2.96 0.28
N VAL A 116 -9.45 3.37 0.08
CA VAL A 116 -10.63 2.69 0.61
C VAL A 116 -11.36 1.98 -0.52
N ARG A 117 -11.96 0.85 -0.21
CA ARG A 117 -12.85 0.09 -1.11
C ARG A 117 -14.08 -0.36 -0.33
N ASP A 118 -15.20 -0.51 -1.00
CA ASP A 118 -16.42 -1.07 -0.38
C ASP A 118 -16.10 -2.42 0.28
N PRO A 119 -16.35 -2.57 1.59
CA PRO A 119 -16.00 -3.80 2.33
C PRO A 119 -16.70 -5.04 1.76
N ARG A 120 -17.87 -4.90 1.15
CA ARG A 120 -18.60 -5.98 0.50
C ARG A 120 -17.84 -6.51 -0.72
N ASN A 121 -17.16 -5.63 -1.46
CA ASN A 121 -16.29 -6.00 -2.58
C ASN A 121 -14.90 -6.51 -2.12
N ILE A 122 -14.50 -6.20 -0.89
CA ILE A 122 -13.26 -6.72 -0.32
C ILE A 122 -13.42 -8.18 0.11
N VAL A 123 -14.53 -8.54 0.74
CA VAL A 123 -14.68 -9.81 1.47
C VAL A 123 -14.41 -11.03 0.61
N SER A 124 -14.91 -11.07 -0.63
CA SER A 124 -14.69 -12.19 -1.56
C SER A 124 -13.22 -12.33 -1.96
N SER A 125 -12.57 -11.20 -2.26
CA SER A 125 -11.14 -11.16 -2.58
C SER A 125 -10.26 -11.50 -1.38
N PHE A 126 -10.69 -11.11 -0.18
CA PHE A 126 -9.98 -11.38 1.07
C PHE A 126 -10.11 -12.85 1.49
N ALA A 127 -11.31 -13.44 1.33
CA ALA A 127 -11.54 -14.87 1.55
C ALA A 127 -10.63 -15.74 0.67
N LYS A 128 -10.54 -15.43 -0.63
CA LYS A 128 -9.62 -16.11 -1.55
C LYS A 128 -8.16 -15.98 -1.12
N PHE A 129 -7.75 -14.76 -0.77
CA PHE A 129 -6.38 -14.47 -0.33
C PHE A 129 -5.99 -15.23 0.94
N ARG A 130 -6.92 -15.39 1.89
CA ARG A 130 -6.69 -16.13 3.15
C ARG A 130 -7.04 -17.61 3.06
N ASN A 131 -7.45 -18.10 1.90
CA ASN A 131 -7.91 -19.48 1.70
C ASN A 131 -8.97 -19.89 2.73
N THR A 132 -9.97 -19.04 2.92
CA THR A 132 -11.05 -19.22 3.91
C THR A 132 -12.43 -18.98 3.30
N THR A 133 -13.51 -19.16 4.06
CA THR A 133 -14.87 -18.85 3.61
C THR A 133 -15.16 -17.35 3.63
N ILE A 134 -16.22 -16.93 2.92
CA ILE A 134 -16.67 -15.53 2.91
C ILE A 134 -17.11 -15.09 4.32
N GLU A 135 -17.79 -15.98 5.05
CA GLU A 135 -18.28 -15.74 6.42
C GLU A 135 -17.10 -15.47 7.37
N ASN A 136 -16.09 -16.33 7.35
CA ASN A 136 -14.89 -16.17 8.17
C ASN A 136 -14.12 -14.89 7.80
N ALA A 137 -14.04 -14.57 6.51
CA ALA A 137 -13.41 -13.33 6.06
C ALA A 137 -14.18 -12.10 6.54
N ALA A 138 -15.52 -12.12 6.45
CA ALA A 138 -16.37 -11.04 6.96
C ALA A 138 -16.24 -10.88 8.48
N GLU A 139 -16.24 -11.99 9.21
CA GLU A 139 -16.05 -11.97 10.66
C GLU A 139 -14.71 -11.35 11.05
N PHE A 140 -13.63 -11.74 10.37
CA PHE A 140 -12.31 -11.13 10.56
C PHE A 140 -12.31 -9.62 10.31
N MET A 141 -12.99 -9.16 9.26
CA MET A 141 -13.08 -7.73 8.92
C MET A 141 -13.85 -6.92 9.96
N ILE A 142 -14.78 -7.55 10.69
CA ILE A 142 -15.65 -6.90 11.69
C ILE A 142 -15.08 -7.00 13.10
N LYS A 143 -14.57 -8.17 13.50
CA LYS A 143 -14.20 -8.43 14.90
C LYS A 143 -12.72 -8.26 15.21
N SER A 144 -11.86 -8.19 14.19
CA SER A 144 -10.40 -8.15 14.34
C SER A 144 -9.86 -9.29 15.23
N SER A 145 -9.27 -10.27 14.62
CA SER A 145 -8.31 -11.12 15.32
C SER A 145 -6.92 -10.51 15.05
N GLY A 146 -6.18 -10.19 16.08
CA GLY A 146 -4.80 -9.77 15.92
C GLY A 146 -4.05 -10.83 15.08
N ASP A 147 -3.67 -10.46 13.85
CA ASP A 147 -3.00 -11.38 12.94
C ASP A 147 -1.48 -11.24 12.98
N GLY A 148 -0.94 -11.07 14.15
CA GLY A 148 0.49 -11.10 14.38
C GLY A 148 1.21 -9.85 13.90
N PHE A 149 2.15 -9.99 12.94
CA PHE A 149 3.12 -8.96 12.58
C PHE A 149 2.50 -7.71 11.91
N THR A 150 1.42 -7.87 11.15
CA THR A 150 0.71 -6.76 10.48
C THR A 150 -0.61 -6.49 11.20
N TRP A 151 -0.64 -5.50 12.03
CA TRP A 151 -1.81 -5.12 12.82
C TRP A 151 -2.86 -4.42 11.95
N THR A 152 -3.69 -5.21 11.29
CA THR A 152 -4.70 -4.72 10.35
C THR A 152 -5.90 -4.11 11.07
N ASN A 153 -6.33 -4.73 12.17
CA ASN A 153 -7.54 -4.43 12.94
C ASN A 153 -8.84 -4.59 12.11
N THR A 154 -9.99 -4.11 12.59
CA THR A 154 -11.23 -4.12 11.80
C THR A 154 -11.08 -3.22 10.58
N TRP A 155 -11.92 -3.43 9.56
CA TRP A 155 -11.96 -2.55 8.40
C TRP A 155 -12.23 -1.09 8.79
N SER A 156 -13.19 -0.88 9.72
CA SER A 156 -13.57 0.45 10.20
C SER A 156 -12.45 1.13 10.97
N ASP A 157 -11.80 0.41 11.90
CA ASP A 157 -10.72 0.98 12.70
C ASP A 157 -9.51 1.32 11.83
N ASN A 158 -9.16 0.43 10.89
CA ASN A 158 -8.09 0.68 9.95
C ASN A 158 -8.33 1.97 9.17
N PHE A 159 -9.51 2.11 8.57
CA PHE A 159 -9.89 3.30 7.82
C PHE A 159 -9.88 4.57 8.68
N ASN A 160 -10.47 4.51 9.87
CA ASN A 160 -10.62 5.68 10.73
C ASN A 160 -9.30 6.13 11.35
N SER A 161 -8.39 5.20 11.68
CA SER A 161 -7.13 5.51 12.35
C SER A 161 -6.25 6.48 11.58
N TRP A 162 -6.20 6.39 10.25
CA TRP A 162 -5.35 7.23 9.41
C TRP A 162 -5.88 8.65 9.21
N LYS A 163 -7.14 8.92 9.60
CA LYS A 163 -7.78 10.24 9.42
C LYS A 163 -7.12 11.35 10.22
N ILE A 164 -6.34 11.05 11.25
CA ILE A 164 -5.59 12.05 12.03
C ILE A 164 -4.68 12.92 11.13
N PHE A 165 -4.18 12.38 10.02
CA PHE A 165 -3.38 13.13 9.07
C PHE A 165 -4.15 14.24 8.33
N LYS A 166 -5.50 14.27 8.38
CA LYS A 166 -6.33 15.35 7.83
C LYS A 166 -6.09 16.67 8.55
N GLU A 167 -5.96 16.63 9.86
CA GLU A 167 -5.73 17.83 10.70
C GLU A 167 -4.48 18.59 10.27
N TYR A 168 -3.49 17.88 9.73
CA TYR A 168 -2.23 18.45 9.25
C TYR A 168 -2.18 18.68 7.75
N LYS A 169 -3.31 18.53 7.03
CA LYS A 169 -3.39 18.61 5.55
C LYS A 169 -2.42 17.65 4.85
N ARG A 170 -2.14 16.49 5.49
CA ARG A 170 -1.20 15.45 5.01
C ARG A 170 -1.92 14.13 4.66
N TYR A 171 -3.19 14.21 4.32
CA TYR A 171 -4.07 13.06 4.03
C TYR A 171 -4.71 13.21 2.66
N MET A 172 -4.65 12.15 1.87
CA MET A 172 -5.43 12.00 0.64
C MET A 172 -6.22 10.70 0.72
N LEU A 173 -7.52 10.78 0.47
CA LEU A 173 -8.40 9.62 0.36
C LEU A 173 -8.66 9.33 -1.10
N ILE A 174 -8.49 8.05 -1.49
CA ILE A 174 -8.84 7.53 -2.80
C ILE A 174 -9.87 6.43 -2.61
N LYS A 175 -10.99 6.49 -3.30
CA LYS A 175 -11.87 5.33 -3.46
C LYS A 175 -11.33 4.45 -4.58
N TYR A 176 -11.29 3.16 -4.34
CA TYR A 176 -10.84 2.20 -5.36
C TYR A 176 -11.68 2.28 -6.62
N GLU A 177 -12.97 2.44 -6.45
CA GLU A 177 -13.95 2.55 -7.52
C GLU A 177 -13.63 3.74 -8.43
N ASP A 178 -13.37 4.93 -7.85
CA ASP A 178 -12.99 6.14 -8.60
C ASP A 178 -11.64 5.93 -9.34
N LEU A 179 -10.70 5.23 -8.71
CA LEU A 179 -9.39 4.93 -9.33
C LEU A 179 -9.51 3.99 -10.53
N ILE A 180 -10.47 3.09 -10.53
CA ILE A 180 -10.73 2.18 -11.66
C ILE A 180 -11.49 2.91 -12.77
N GLU A 181 -12.48 3.71 -12.43
CA GLU A 181 -13.31 4.43 -13.40
C GLU A 181 -12.54 5.57 -14.09
N ASN A 182 -11.75 6.32 -13.31
CA ASN A 182 -11.05 7.52 -13.78
C ASN A 182 -9.56 7.50 -13.38
N PRO A 183 -8.78 6.50 -13.84
CA PRO A 183 -7.41 6.28 -13.37
C PRO A 183 -6.47 7.46 -13.67
N ASP A 184 -6.65 8.15 -14.78
CA ASP A 184 -5.88 9.32 -15.17
C ASP A 184 -6.12 10.52 -14.27
N LEU A 185 -7.37 10.86 -13.98
CA LEU A 185 -7.72 11.97 -13.09
C LEU A 185 -7.22 11.71 -11.66
N ILE A 186 -7.50 10.54 -11.11
CA ILE A 186 -7.11 10.19 -9.75
C ILE A 186 -5.58 10.12 -9.62
N PHE A 187 -4.89 9.53 -10.60
CA PHE A 187 -3.44 9.45 -10.55
C PHE A 187 -2.77 10.81 -10.70
N LEU A 188 -3.31 11.70 -11.53
CA LEU A 188 -2.85 13.10 -11.64
C LEU A 188 -2.95 13.82 -10.28
N ASP A 189 -4.06 13.65 -9.57
CA ASP A 189 -4.26 14.26 -8.26
C ASP A 189 -3.33 13.65 -7.19
N VAL A 190 -3.04 12.35 -7.27
CA VAL A 190 -2.01 11.71 -6.45
C VAL A 190 -0.65 12.36 -6.66
N LEU A 191 -0.24 12.58 -7.89
CA LEU A 191 1.04 13.23 -8.20
C LEU A 191 1.07 14.66 -7.66
N LYS A 192 0.03 15.48 -7.92
CA LYS A 192 -0.09 16.83 -7.37
C LYS A 192 0.01 16.84 -5.84
N PHE A 193 -0.67 15.91 -5.16
CA PHE A 193 -0.61 15.78 -3.71
C PHE A 193 0.81 15.49 -3.21
N ILE A 194 1.52 14.56 -3.83
CA ILE A 194 2.90 14.23 -3.47
C ILE A 194 3.83 15.44 -3.64
N TYR A 195 3.73 16.16 -4.75
CA TYR A 195 4.51 17.35 -4.99
C TYR A 195 4.21 18.47 -3.99
N LYS A 196 2.92 18.67 -3.66
CA LYS A 196 2.49 19.60 -2.60
C LYS A 196 3.08 19.24 -1.23
N LEU A 197 3.05 17.96 -0.83
CA LEU A 197 3.65 17.50 0.43
C LEU A 197 5.15 17.83 0.50
N ASN A 198 5.83 17.74 -0.62
CA ASN A 198 7.27 18.06 -0.73
C ASN A 198 7.58 19.53 -0.89
N ASN A 199 6.58 20.37 -1.07
CA ASN A 199 6.74 21.78 -1.38
C ASN A 199 7.61 21.98 -2.65
N THR A 200 7.31 21.21 -3.70
CA THR A 200 7.99 21.26 -5.00
C THR A 200 6.99 21.59 -6.10
N LYS A 201 7.45 22.31 -7.14
CA LYS A 201 6.61 22.63 -8.30
C LYS A 201 6.25 21.33 -9.02
N PHE A 202 4.96 21.17 -9.33
CA PHE A 202 4.48 20.05 -10.12
C PHE A 202 4.63 20.36 -11.61
N GLU A 203 5.33 19.50 -12.31
CA GLU A 203 5.45 19.49 -13.77
C GLU A 203 5.16 18.08 -14.25
N LEU A 204 4.14 17.95 -15.11
CA LEU A 204 3.71 16.65 -15.63
C LEU A 204 4.54 16.26 -16.86
N ASP A 205 5.25 15.15 -16.77
CA ASP A 205 5.72 14.44 -17.95
C ASP A 205 4.55 13.66 -18.58
N LYS A 206 3.88 14.29 -19.56
CA LYS A 206 2.67 13.75 -20.17
C LYS A 206 2.89 12.39 -20.81
N LYS A 207 3.98 12.21 -21.57
CA LYS A 207 4.29 10.94 -22.25
C LYS A 207 4.49 9.80 -21.24
N LYS A 208 5.24 10.10 -20.19
CA LYS A 208 5.48 9.16 -19.08
C LYS A 208 4.20 8.80 -18.35
N PHE A 209 3.37 9.80 -18.10
CA PHE A 209 2.06 9.63 -17.45
C PHE A 209 1.15 8.71 -18.28
N ASP A 210 1.02 8.96 -19.60
CA ASP A 210 0.17 8.16 -20.47
C ASP A 210 0.64 6.70 -20.53
N ASN A 211 1.95 6.46 -20.55
CA ASN A 211 2.50 5.11 -20.48
C ASN A 211 2.16 4.41 -19.15
N VAL A 212 2.19 5.14 -18.03
CA VAL A 212 1.77 4.58 -16.72
C VAL A 212 0.32 4.10 -16.81
N ILE A 213 -0.60 4.97 -17.22
CA ILE A 213 -2.04 4.62 -17.31
C ILE A 213 -2.24 3.39 -18.18
N LYS A 214 -1.61 3.38 -19.36
CA LYS A 214 -1.72 2.27 -20.32
C LYS A 214 -1.18 0.96 -19.76
N THR A 215 0.02 0.98 -19.15
CA THR A 215 0.73 -0.25 -18.78
C THR A 215 0.38 -0.79 -17.41
N THR A 216 -0.34 -0.01 -16.57
CA THR A 216 -0.88 -0.46 -15.29
C THR A 216 -2.37 -0.77 -15.33
N SER A 217 -3.02 -0.75 -16.52
CA SER A 217 -4.42 -1.16 -16.64
C SER A 217 -4.60 -2.62 -16.22
N PHE A 218 -5.78 -2.94 -15.69
CA PHE A 218 -6.07 -4.28 -15.16
C PHE A 218 -5.78 -5.39 -16.19
N ASP A 219 -6.26 -5.21 -17.42
CA ASP A 219 -6.08 -6.19 -18.50
C ASP A 219 -4.61 -6.43 -18.85
N VAL A 220 -3.81 -5.35 -18.87
CA VAL A 220 -2.37 -5.47 -19.15
C VAL A 220 -1.68 -6.21 -18.01
N MET A 221 -2.01 -5.88 -16.76
CA MET A 221 -1.40 -6.53 -15.59
C MET A 221 -1.83 -8.00 -15.47
N GLN A 222 -3.09 -8.32 -15.78
CA GLN A 222 -3.57 -9.72 -15.82
C GLN A 222 -2.88 -10.54 -16.92
N LYS A 223 -2.73 -9.97 -18.13
CA LYS A 223 -1.98 -10.63 -19.21
C LYS A 223 -0.51 -10.85 -18.85
N LEU A 224 0.10 -9.87 -18.19
CA LEU A 224 1.48 -9.97 -17.73
C LEU A 224 1.63 -11.05 -16.66
N GLU A 225 0.69 -11.14 -15.69
CA GLU A 225 0.69 -12.20 -14.67
C GLU A 225 0.57 -13.60 -15.31
N LYS A 226 -0.33 -13.76 -16.29
CA LYS A 226 -0.47 -15.04 -17.00
C LYS A 226 0.83 -15.44 -17.71
N LYS A 227 1.61 -14.47 -18.20
CA LYS A 227 2.84 -14.73 -18.97
C LYS A 227 4.04 -15.05 -18.08
N ILE A 228 4.25 -14.32 -16.99
CA ILE A 228 5.48 -14.39 -16.17
C ILE A 228 5.25 -14.63 -14.69
N GLY A 229 4.00 -14.72 -14.25
CA GLY A 229 3.61 -14.80 -12.84
C GLY A 229 3.76 -13.47 -12.12
N PHE A 230 3.13 -13.35 -10.95
CA PHE A 230 3.24 -12.18 -10.08
C PHE A 230 3.73 -12.57 -8.69
N GLY A 231 4.74 -11.87 -8.18
CA GLY A 231 5.40 -12.25 -6.91
C GLY A 231 4.57 -12.08 -5.64
N GLU A 232 3.44 -11.34 -5.71
CA GLU A 232 2.51 -11.19 -4.58
C GLU A 232 1.26 -12.10 -4.72
N ALA A 233 1.22 -12.97 -5.73
CA ALA A 233 0.21 -14.01 -5.85
C ALA A 233 0.40 -15.06 -4.75
N THR A 234 -0.69 -15.51 -4.15
CA THR A 234 -0.68 -16.55 -3.12
C THR A 234 -0.66 -17.95 -3.74
N ILE A 235 -0.23 -18.92 -2.96
CA ILE A 235 -0.27 -20.34 -3.33
C ILE A 235 -1.40 -20.98 -2.54
N ASN A 236 -2.23 -21.77 -3.20
CA ASN A 236 -3.20 -22.62 -2.54
C ASN A 236 -2.43 -23.74 -1.81
N GLU A 237 -2.47 -23.75 -0.50
CA GLU A 237 -1.73 -24.72 0.33
C GLU A 237 -2.16 -26.17 0.10
N LYS A 238 -3.41 -26.38 -0.36
CA LYS A 238 -3.95 -27.74 -0.61
C LYS A 238 -3.55 -28.29 -1.98
N THR A 239 -3.50 -27.43 -3.01
CA THR A 239 -3.23 -27.86 -4.39
C THR A 239 -1.83 -27.52 -4.86
N GLY A 240 -1.10 -26.66 -4.18
CA GLY A 240 0.19 -26.13 -4.61
C GLY A 240 0.12 -25.13 -5.78
N GLU A 241 -1.08 -24.84 -6.28
CA GLU A 241 -1.28 -23.96 -7.42
C GLU A 241 -1.26 -22.48 -7.01
N ARG A 242 -0.77 -21.64 -7.90
CA ARG A 242 -0.84 -20.18 -7.72
C ARG A 242 -2.27 -19.69 -7.92
N ILE A 243 -2.78 -18.94 -6.95
CA ILE A 243 -4.04 -18.22 -7.07
C ILE A 243 -3.76 -16.91 -7.81
N PRO A 244 -4.36 -16.67 -8.99
CA PRO A 244 -4.13 -15.43 -9.73
C PRO A 244 -4.44 -14.20 -8.88
N PHE A 245 -3.51 -13.25 -8.86
CA PHE A 245 -3.68 -12.00 -8.12
C PHE A 245 -4.67 -11.07 -8.84
N PHE A 246 -4.52 -10.92 -10.16
CA PHE A 246 -5.40 -10.15 -11.04
C PHE A 246 -6.51 -11.07 -11.56
N ASN A 247 -7.53 -11.35 -10.74
CA ASN A 247 -8.59 -12.30 -11.08
C ASN A 247 -9.82 -11.56 -11.64
N LEU A 248 -10.78 -11.18 -10.80
CA LEU A 248 -12.03 -10.55 -11.25
C LEU A 248 -11.90 -9.03 -11.47
N GLY A 249 -10.95 -8.38 -10.80
CA GLY A 249 -10.69 -6.95 -10.96
C GLY A 249 -11.92 -6.06 -10.79
N PRO A 250 -12.21 -5.22 -11.81
CA PRO A 250 -13.37 -4.33 -11.81
C PRO A 250 -14.71 -5.06 -11.79
N GLU A 251 -14.77 -6.28 -12.32
CA GLU A 251 -15.99 -7.10 -12.37
C GLU A 251 -16.36 -7.72 -11.01
N ASN A 252 -15.51 -7.57 -10.00
CA ASN A 252 -15.80 -8.06 -8.65
C ASN A 252 -16.77 -7.10 -7.94
N ASN A 253 -17.95 -7.00 -8.47
CA ASN A 253 -19.10 -6.34 -7.87
C ASN A 253 -19.98 -7.38 -7.18
N TRP A 254 -20.50 -7.02 -6.02
CA TRP A 254 -21.41 -7.89 -5.28
C TRP A 254 -22.85 -7.49 -5.60
#